data_9f33eeaa633d054880d280bf5bdd67d6
#
_entry.id   9f33eeaa633d054880d280bf5bdd67d6
#
_cell.length_a   1.000
_cell.length_b   1.000
_cell.length_c   1.000
_cell.angle_alpha   90.00
_cell.angle_beta   90.00
_cell.angle_gamma   90.00
#
_symmetry.space_group_name_H-M   'P 1'
#
loop_
_entity.id
_entity.type
_entity.pdbx_description
1 polymer ?
#
loop_
_entity_poly.entity_id
_entity_poly.type
_entity_poly.pdbx_seq_one_letter_code
_entity_poly.pdbx_strand_id
1 'polypeptide(L)'
;VVRLVGSEMCIRDRYIGQIPKWDLSKVRPAGAPLKTFGGRASGPEPLESLFEFCVTTFKNAQGRKLSSLECHDVVCKIAEIVVVGGVRRSALISLSNLSDDRMRHAKAGQWWEQNGQRALANNSACYSEKPDIGIFMDEWKSLYDSKSGERGIFNRESANKMASKNGRRVVDGYEFGTNPCSEIILRDREFCNLSEAVIRVTDTEESLMKKVELLSLIHISEPTRRTTI
;
A
#
# COMPACT_ATOMS: atom_id res chain seq x y z
N VAL A 1 -14.53 -18.13 -5.00
CA VAL A 1 -14.53 -17.27 -3.82
C VAL A 1 -13.90 -18.06 -2.70
N VAL A 2 -12.62 -17.85 -2.43
CA VAL A 2 -11.98 -18.35 -1.23
C VAL A 2 -12.61 -17.59 -0.07
N ARG A 3 -13.43 -18.27 0.71
CA ARG A 3 -14.09 -17.70 1.87
C ARG A 3 -13.04 -17.29 2.90
N LEU A 4 -12.95 -16.02 3.21
CA LEU A 4 -12.14 -15.42 4.29
C LEU A 4 -12.43 -16.01 5.69
N VAL A 5 -13.48 -16.82 5.84
CA VAL A 5 -13.84 -17.54 7.06
C VAL A 5 -12.68 -18.41 7.59
N GLY A 6 -11.84 -18.95 6.71
CA GLY A 6 -10.65 -19.71 7.13
C GLY A 6 -9.55 -18.85 7.75
N SER A 7 -9.40 -17.58 7.33
CA SER A 7 -8.38 -16.70 7.88
C SER A 7 -8.71 -16.18 9.29
N GLU A 8 -9.97 -15.88 9.58
CA GLU A 8 -10.39 -15.48 10.94
C GLU A 8 -10.20 -16.62 11.94
N MET A 9 -10.56 -17.85 11.60
CA MET A 9 -10.28 -19.02 12.42
C MET A 9 -8.77 -19.20 12.62
N CYS A 10 -7.98 -19.08 11.58
CA CYS A 10 -6.53 -19.19 11.67
C CYS A 10 -5.89 -18.11 12.56
N ILE A 11 -6.40 -16.88 12.54
CA ILE A 11 -5.94 -15.79 13.42
C ILE A 11 -6.29 -16.14 14.88
N ARG A 12 -7.54 -16.55 15.16
CA ARG A 12 -7.98 -16.94 16.48
C ARG A 12 -7.15 -18.10 17.04
N ASP A 13 -6.94 -19.14 16.24
CA ASP A 13 -6.17 -20.33 16.63
C ASP A 13 -4.75 -19.98 17.03
N ARG A 14 -4.14 -19.02 16.34
CA ARG A 14 -2.79 -18.53 16.66
C ARG A 14 -2.73 -17.77 17.97
N TYR A 15 -3.78 -16.99 18.30
CA TYR A 15 -3.86 -16.32 19.60
C TYR A 15 -3.98 -17.26 20.77
N ILE A 16 -4.51 -18.46 20.56
CA ILE A 16 -4.57 -19.54 21.58
C ILE A 16 -3.41 -20.54 21.48
N GLY A 17 -2.39 -20.22 20.67
CA GLY A 17 -1.15 -21.00 20.58
C GLY A 17 -1.18 -22.16 19.58
N GLN A 18 -2.26 -22.36 18.84
CA GLN A 18 -2.33 -23.38 17.80
C GLN A 18 -1.65 -22.89 16.50
N ILE A 19 -0.87 -23.75 15.88
CA ILE A 19 -0.22 -23.47 14.59
C ILE A 19 -0.95 -24.26 13.50
N PRO A 20 -1.60 -23.60 12.53
CA PRO A 20 -2.22 -24.28 11.42
C PRO A 20 -1.15 -24.94 10.53
N LYS A 21 -1.48 -26.09 9.97
CA LYS A 21 -0.74 -26.70 8.88
C LYS A 21 -1.30 -26.17 7.56
N TRP A 22 -0.42 -25.87 6.63
CA TRP A 22 -0.81 -25.44 5.26
C TRP A 22 -0.28 -26.42 4.23
N ASP A 23 -1.04 -26.59 3.18
CA ASP A 23 -0.66 -27.38 2.00
C ASP A 23 -0.50 -26.44 0.81
N LEU A 24 0.71 -26.26 0.35
CA LEU A 24 1.07 -25.43 -0.79
C LEU A 24 1.29 -26.22 -2.08
N SER A 25 1.00 -27.51 -2.10
CA SER A 25 1.22 -28.40 -3.26
C SER A 25 0.46 -27.96 -4.51
N LYS A 26 -0.65 -27.24 -4.33
CA LYS A 26 -1.47 -26.71 -5.44
C LYS A 26 -1.00 -25.33 -5.93
N VAL A 27 -0.02 -24.72 -5.30
CA VAL A 27 0.57 -23.46 -5.77
C VAL A 27 1.47 -23.77 -6.98
N ARG A 28 1.35 -22.92 -7.99
CA ARG A 28 2.13 -23.10 -9.23
C ARG A 28 3.62 -23.06 -8.92
N PRO A 29 4.42 -24.00 -9.46
CA PRO A 29 5.86 -24.05 -9.18
C PRO A 29 6.59 -22.83 -9.73
N ALA A 30 7.72 -22.50 -9.11
CA ALA A 30 8.58 -21.40 -9.55
C ALA A 30 8.99 -21.58 -11.02
N GLY A 31 8.99 -20.49 -11.77
CA GLY A 31 9.36 -20.49 -13.19
C GLY A 31 8.25 -20.91 -14.16
N ALA A 32 7.10 -21.40 -13.69
CA ALA A 32 5.98 -21.76 -14.56
C ALA A 32 5.40 -20.50 -15.26
N PRO A 33 5.00 -20.61 -16.55
CA PRO A 33 4.49 -19.46 -17.30
C PRO A 33 3.13 -18.99 -16.76
N LEU A 34 2.93 -17.67 -16.76
CA LEU A 34 1.66 -17.04 -16.43
C LEU A 34 0.87 -16.73 -17.70
N LYS A 35 -0.36 -17.23 -17.78
CA LYS A 35 -1.18 -17.13 -19.00
C LYS A 35 -1.72 -15.72 -19.27
N THR A 36 -1.99 -14.93 -18.22
CA THR A 36 -2.78 -13.70 -18.33
C THR A 36 -1.94 -12.44 -18.49
N PHE A 37 -0.80 -12.33 -17.79
CA PHE A 37 -0.01 -11.10 -17.76
C PHE A 37 1.42 -11.27 -18.29
N GLY A 38 1.75 -12.44 -18.80
CA GLY A 38 3.13 -12.80 -19.10
C GLY A 38 3.98 -12.92 -17.83
N GLY A 39 5.22 -13.33 -17.97
CA GLY A 39 6.13 -13.58 -16.85
C GLY A 39 6.03 -15.00 -16.28
N ARG A 40 6.68 -15.22 -15.16
CA ARG A 40 6.80 -16.53 -14.52
C ARG A 40 6.32 -16.49 -13.08
N ALA A 41 5.79 -17.61 -12.60
CA ALA A 41 5.35 -17.77 -11.22
C ALA A 41 6.54 -17.73 -10.26
N SER A 42 6.31 -17.19 -9.06
CA SER A 42 7.33 -17.10 -8.00
C SER A 42 7.47 -18.40 -7.19
N GLY A 43 6.52 -19.34 -7.33
CA GLY A 43 6.52 -20.56 -6.53
C GLY A 43 5.75 -20.44 -5.21
N PRO A 44 5.73 -21.51 -4.40
CA PRO A 44 5.08 -21.53 -3.10
C PRO A 44 5.88 -20.82 -1.98
N GLU A 45 7.18 -20.68 -2.12
CA GLU A 45 8.10 -20.22 -1.07
C GLU A 45 7.75 -18.81 -0.53
N PRO A 46 7.37 -17.81 -1.35
CA PRO A 46 6.98 -16.50 -0.83
C PRO A 46 5.72 -16.57 0.06
N LEU A 47 4.77 -17.45 -0.31
CA LEU A 47 3.56 -17.64 0.47
C LEU A 47 3.84 -18.37 1.79
N GLU A 48 4.74 -19.34 1.79
CA GLU A 48 5.20 -20.03 2.99
C GLU A 48 5.87 -19.04 3.96
N SER A 49 6.80 -18.24 3.46
CA SER A 49 7.45 -17.17 4.22
C SER A 49 6.46 -16.18 4.83
N LEU A 50 5.38 -15.82 4.11
CA LEU A 50 4.31 -14.99 4.65
C LEU A 50 3.60 -15.68 5.82
N PHE A 51 3.26 -16.96 5.69
CA PHE A 51 2.57 -17.68 6.76
C PHE A 51 3.43 -17.81 8.02
N GLU A 52 4.71 -18.12 7.87
CA GLU A 52 5.67 -18.17 8.98
C GLU A 52 5.81 -16.81 9.67
N PHE A 53 5.93 -15.73 8.90
CA PHE A 53 5.96 -14.38 9.41
C PHE A 53 4.70 -14.04 10.21
N CYS A 54 3.52 -14.36 9.67
CA CYS A 54 2.26 -14.17 10.37
C CYS A 54 2.18 -14.97 11.68
N VAL A 55 2.59 -16.25 11.66
CA VAL A 55 2.61 -17.09 12.87
C VAL A 55 3.50 -16.45 13.94
N THR A 56 4.69 -16.04 13.57
CA THR A 56 5.63 -15.40 14.49
C THR A 56 5.07 -14.10 15.07
N THR A 57 4.54 -13.24 14.22
CA THR A 57 3.96 -11.95 14.63
C THR A 57 2.79 -12.15 15.60
N PHE A 58 1.85 -13.06 15.28
CA PHE A 58 0.69 -13.31 16.14
C PHE A 58 1.06 -14.00 17.46
N LYS A 59 2.05 -14.90 17.47
CA LYS A 59 2.56 -15.50 18.71
C LYS A 59 3.16 -14.43 19.63
N ASN A 60 3.97 -13.53 19.07
CA ASN A 60 4.61 -12.45 19.83
C ASN A 60 3.58 -11.45 20.38
N ALA A 61 2.40 -11.39 19.78
CA ALA A 61 1.29 -10.54 20.21
C ALA A 61 0.28 -11.27 21.09
N GLN A 62 0.56 -12.50 21.52
CA GLN A 62 -0.37 -13.26 22.36
C GLN A 62 -0.74 -12.49 23.63
N GLY A 63 -2.04 -12.40 23.91
CA GLY A 63 -2.59 -11.68 25.08
C GLY A 63 -2.72 -10.17 24.93
N ARG A 64 -2.37 -9.59 23.77
CA ARG A 64 -2.53 -8.16 23.47
C ARG A 64 -3.00 -7.94 22.02
N LYS A 65 -3.41 -6.71 21.72
CA LYS A 65 -3.67 -6.31 20.33
C LYS A 65 -2.33 -6.11 19.56
N LEU A 66 -2.37 -6.31 18.26
CA LEU A 66 -1.26 -5.92 17.40
C LEU A 66 -1.03 -4.40 17.50
N SER A 67 0.21 -4.00 17.49
CA SER A 67 0.61 -2.60 17.36
C SER A 67 0.42 -2.12 15.90
N SER A 68 0.39 -0.80 15.70
CA SER A 68 0.34 -0.20 14.36
C SER A 68 1.48 -0.70 13.47
N LEU A 69 2.68 -0.81 14.01
CA LEU A 69 3.86 -1.29 13.28
C LEU A 69 3.76 -2.78 12.91
N GLU A 70 3.25 -3.63 13.81
CA GLU A 70 3.03 -5.05 13.49
C GLU A 70 1.96 -5.22 12.40
N CYS A 71 0.88 -4.44 12.44
CA CYS A 71 -0.10 -4.42 11.36
C CYS A 71 0.51 -3.97 10.03
N HIS A 72 1.32 -2.91 10.06
CA HIS A 72 2.05 -2.41 8.91
C HIS A 72 2.97 -3.48 8.33
N ASP A 73 3.75 -4.17 9.16
CA ASP A 73 4.69 -5.19 8.73
C ASP A 73 3.99 -6.39 8.09
N VAL A 74 2.83 -6.81 8.63
CA VAL A 74 2.01 -7.88 8.02
C VAL A 74 1.51 -7.46 6.64
N VAL A 75 1.01 -6.22 6.49
CA VAL A 75 0.53 -5.72 5.19
C VAL A 75 1.68 -5.60 4.18
N CYS A 76 2.84 -5.13 4.61
CA CYS A 76 4.04 -5.10 3.77
C CYS A 76 4.48 -6.51 3.34
N LYS A 77 4.41 -7.49 4.24
CA LYS A 77 4.75 -8.87 3.92
C LYS A 77 3.76 -9.51 2.95
N ILE A 78 2.48 -9.16 3.04
CA ILE A 78 1.47 -9.55 2.03
C ILE A 78 1.81 -8.93 0.67
N ALA A 79 2.20 -7.66 0.64
CA ALA A 79 2.58 -6.99 -0.60
C ALA A 79 3.84 -7.60 -1.24
N GLU A 80 4.76 -8.11 -0.45
CA GLU A 80 6.00 -8.74 -0.91
C GLU A 80 5.72 -9.98 -1.78
N ILE A 81 4.71 -10.78 -1.45
CA ILE A 81 4.37 -11.98 -2.23
C ILE A 81 3.75 -11.68 -3.60
N VAL A 82 3.31 -10.44 -3.84
CA VAL A 82 2.74 -9.99 -5.12
C VAL A 82 3.81 -9.63 -6.15
N VAL A 83 5.07 -9.91 -5.86
CA VAL A 83 6.17 -9.77 -6.82
C VAL A 83 6.10 -10.92 -7.83
N VAL A 84 5.85 -10.60 -9.10
CA VAL A 84 5.75 -11.57 -10.18
C VAL A 84 6.88 -11.36 -11.19
N GLY A 85 7.67 -12.41 -11.42
CA GLY A 85 8.76 -12.39 -12.39
C GLY A 85 9.84 -11.35 -12.09
N GLY A 86 10.08 -11.06 -10.80
CA GLY A 86 11.03 -10.04 -10.37
C GLY A 86 10.51 -8.60 -10.48
N VAL A 87 9.29 -8.40 -10.94
CA VAL A 87 8.66 -7.08 -11.05
C VAL A 87 7.72 -6.85 -9.89
N ARG A 88 7.91 -5.76 -9.17
CA ARG A 88 7.01 -5.28 -8.11
C ARG A 88 5.66 -4.91 -8.71
N ARG A 89 4.60 -5.62 -8.30
CA ARG A 89 3.22 -5.39 -8.76
C ARG A 89 2.33 -4.72 -7.73
N SER A 90 2.84 -4.47 -6.54
CA SER A 90 2.13 -3.78 -5.48
C SER A 90 2.93 -2.62 -4.95
N ALA A 91 2.24 -1.60 -4.52
CA ALA A 91 2.79 -0.48 -3.78
C ALA A 91 1.73 0.00 -2.80
N LEU A 92 2.14 0.42 -1.62
CA LEU A 92 1.23 0.96 -0.61
C LEU A 92 1.80 2.20 0.04
N ILE A 93 0.91 2.97 0.63
CA ILE A 93 1.26 4.05 1.53
C ILE A 93 0.64 3.76 2.89
N SER A 94 1.39 3.96 3.93
CA SER A 94 0.91 3.92 5.31
C SER A 94 0.77 5.34 5.82
N LEU A 95 -0.46 5.74 6.12
CA LEU A 95 -0.78 7.02 6.74
C LEU A 95 -0.96 6.79 8.23
N SER A 96 -0.16 7.45 9.05
CA SER A 96 -0.16 7.29 10.49
C SER A 96 -0.27 8.63 11.21
N ASN A 97 -0.79 8.61 12.43
CA ASN A 97 -0.90 9.82 13.24
C ASN A 97 0.49 10.35 13.65
N LEU A 98 0.57 11.65 13.87
CA LEU A 98 1.78 12.30 14.38
C LEU A 98 2.25 11.71 15.71
N SER A 99 1.31 11.31 16.57
CA SER A 99 1.59 10.70 17.87
C SER A 99 2.07 9.25 17.80
N ASP A 100 2.06 8.62 16.63
CA ASP A 100 2.54 7.24 16.46
C ASP A 100 4.06 7.20 16.29
N ASP A 101 4.74 7.13 17.41
CA ASP A 101 6.20 7.12 17.49
C ASP A 101 6.81 5.83 16.87
N ARG A 102 6.10 4.69 16.93
CA ARG A 102 6.54 3.44 16.29
C ARG A 102 6.59 3.60 14.78
N MET A 103 5.57 4.22 14.20
CA MET A 103 5.51 4.48 12.76
C MET A 103 6.49 5.58 12.34
N ARG A 104 6.76 6.56 13.21
CA ARG A 104 7.80 7.58 12.98
C ARG A 104 9.17 6.97 12.76
N HIS A 105 9.50 5.92 13.51
CA HIS A 105 10.81 5.27 13.47
C HIS A 105 10.81 3.93 12.71
N ALA A 106 9.73 3.61 12.00
CA ALA A 106 9.60 2.33 11.28
C ALA A 106 10.76 2.02 10.32
N LYS A 107 11.32 3.08 9.73
CA LYS A 107 12.46 3.01 8.80
C LYS A 107 13.65 3.82 9.29
N ALA A 108 13.90 3.82 10.61
CA ALA A 108 15.11 4.39 11.18
C ALA A 108 16.26 3.37 11.17
N GLY A 109 17.50 3.86 11.06
CA GLY A 109 18.69 3.02 11.07
C GLY A 109 18.75 2.04 9.89
N GLN A 110 19.32 0.86 10.13
CA GLN A 110 19.48 -0.21 9.12
C GLN A 110 18.26 -1.14 9.07
N TRP A 111 17.06 -0.58 8.97
CA TRP A 111 15.79 -1.31 8.98
C TRP A 111 15.69 -2.39 7.89
N TRP A 112 16.39 -2.24 6.77
CA TRP A 112 16.36 -3.17 5.63
C TRP A 112 16.99 -4.52 5.94
N GLU A 113 17.87 -4.62 6.93
CA GLU A 113 18.52 -5.89 7.31
C GLU A 113 17.54 -6.85 7.98
N GLN A 114 16.65 -6.34 8.84
CA GLN A 114 15.72 -7.15 9.61
C GLN A 114 14.27 -7.06 9.13
N ASN A 115 13.90 -5.95 8.49
CA ASN A 115 12.53 -5.62 8.10
C ASN A 115 12.44 -5.19 6.63
N GLY A 116 13.10 -5.93 5.74
CA GLY A 116 13.17 -5.63 4.31
C GLY A 116 11.80 -5.47 3.62
N GLN A 117 10.74 -6.13 4.13
CA GLN A 117 9.37 -5.99 3.65
C GLN A 117 8.86 -4.54 3.71
N ARG A 118 9.37 -3.71 4.64
CA ARG A 118 8.98 -2.30 4.76
C ARG A 118 9.34 -1.45 3.54
N ALA A 119 10.25 -1.93 2.67
CA ALA A 119 10.55 -1.29 1.40
C ALA A 119 9.33 -1.19 0.46
N LEU A 120 8.28 -1.97 0.68
CA LEU A 120 7.08 -1.99 -0.15
C LEU A 120 6.08 -0.88 0.19
N ALA A 121 6.25 -0.21 1.33
CA ALA A 121 5.37 0.88 1.75
C ALA A 121 6.13 2.21 1.76
N ASN A 122 5.48 3.27 1.30
CA ASN A 122 5.83 4.63 1.66
C ASN A 122 5.12 4.95 2.98
N ASN A 123 5.81 5.59 3.92
CA ASN A 123 5.24 5.97 5.20
C ASN A 123 5.09 7.48 5.26
N SER A 124 3.91 7.96 5.68
CA SER A 124 3.66 9.39 5.84
C SER A 124 2.89 9.69 7.12
N ALA A 125 3.23 10.79 7.75
CA ALA A 125 2.43 11.37 8.81
C ALA A 125 1.21 12.08 8.19
N CYS A 126 0.01 11.78 8.72
CA CYS A 126 -1.23 12.35 8.23
C CYS A 126 -1.70 13.49 9.13
N TYR A 127 -1.83 14.68 8.56
CA TYR A 127 -2.33 15.86 9.22
C TYR A 127 -3.82 16.05 8.90
N SER A 128 -4.68 15.88 9.88
CA SER A 128 -6.12 16.13 9.75
C SER A 128 -6.50 17.55 10.16
N GLU A 129 -5.59 18.25 10.85
CA GLU A 129 -5.69 19.63 11.31
C GLU A 129 -4.30 20.27 11.34
N LYS A 130 -4.23 21.55 11.59
CA LYS A 130 -2.94 22.25 11.78
C LYS A 130 -2.27 21.73 13.05
N PRO A 131 -1.11 21.10 12.98
CA PRO A 131 -0.42 20.58 14.16
C PRO A 131 0.16 21.73 15.00
N ASP A 132 0.39 21.45 16.30
CA ASP A 132 1.25 22.27 17.13
C ASP A 132 2.67 22.36 16.54
N ILE A 133 3.31 23.50 16.68
CA ILE A 133 4.63 23.76 16.11
C ILE A 133 5.69 22.82 16.68
N GLY A 134 5.61 22.48 17.97
CA GLY A 134 6.54 21.56 18.61
C GLY A 134 6.44 20.17 18.02
N ILE A 135 5.23 19.63 17.90
CA ILE A 135 4.97 18.31 17.30
C ILE A 135 5.43 18.27 15.83
N PHE A 136 5.18 19.36 15.09
CA PHE A 136 5.64 19.47 13.70
C PHE A 136 7.18 19.45 13.60
N MET A 137 7.85 20.18 14.47
CA MET A 137 9.32 20.24 14.50
C MET A 137 9.95 18.90 14.89
N ASP A 138 9.34 18.16 15.80
CA ASP A 138 9.78 16.79 16.17
C ASP A 138 9.68 15.84 14.97
N GLU A 139 8.61 15.93 14.21
CA GLU A 139 8.44 15.14 12.99
C GLU A 139 9.46 15.52 11.92
N TRP A 140 9.66 16.82 11.72
CA TRP A 140 10.66 17.35 10.79
C TRP A 140 12.07 16.91 11.17
N LYS A 141 12.39 16.98 12.46
CA LYS A 141 13.68 16.53 12.96
C LYS A 141 13.89 15.04 12.75
N SER A 142 12.89 14.21 13.01
CA SER A 142 12.96 12.78 12.76
C SER A 142 13.20 12.46 11.28
N LEU A 143 12.51 13.17 10.38
CA LEU A 143 12.70 13.05 8.93
C LEU A 143 14.14 13.41 8.53
N TYR A 144 14.66 14.50 9.06
CA TYR A 144 16.03 14.95 8.81
C TYR A 144 17.08 13.96 9.33
N ASP A 145 16.90 13.47 10.56
CA ASP A 145 17.84 12.54 11.21
C ASP A 145 17.85 11.15 10.55
N SER A 146 16.70 10.69 10.05
CA SER A 146 16.58 9.38 9.39
C SER A 146 17.36 9.29 8.08
N LYS A 147 17.53 10.41 7.38
CA LYS A 147 18.17 10.51 6.05
C LYS A 147 17.55 9.58 4.99
N SER A 148 16.40 9.00 5.28
CA SER A 148 15.71 8.06 4.41
C SER A 148 14.63 8.72 3.52
N GLY A 149 14.31 10.01 3.79
CA GLY A 149 13.18 10.69 3.18
C GLY A 149 11.82 10.27 3.73
N GLU A 150 11.79 9.49 4.81
CA GLU A 150 10.60 9.00 5.47
C GLU A 150 10.65 9.29 7.00
N ARG A 151 9.48 9.49 7.67
CA ARG A 151 8.16 9.43 7.00
C ARG A 151 7.84 10.79 6.36
N GLY A 152 7.16 10.73 5.19
CA GLY A 152 6.68 11.91 4.49
C GLY A 152 5.52 12.61 5.21
N ILE A 153 4.98 13.66 4.59
CA ILE A 153 3.87 14.45 5.14
C ILE A 153 2.71 14.41 4.15
N PHE A 154 1.53 13.99 4.63
CA PHE A 154 0.27 14.08 3.91
C PHE A 154 -0.69 15.00 4.66
N ASN A 155 -1.04 16.14 4.07
CA ASN A 155 -1.98 17.08 4.65
C ASN A 155 -3.41 16.80 4.15
N ARG A 156 -4.16 16.00 4.92
CA ARG A 156 -5.55 15.63 4.60
C ARG A 156 -6.49 16.82 4.61
N GLU A 157 -6.27 17.77 5.50
CA GLU A 157 -7.10 19.00 5.55
C GLU A 157 -6.97 19.81 4.26
N SER A 158 -5.75 19.99 3.77
CA SER A 158 -5.51 20.69 2.52
C SER A 158 -6.07 19.91 1.33
N ALA A 159 -5.95 18.58 1.33
CA ALA A 159 -6.55 17.73 0.30
C ALA A 159 -8.09 17.87 0.27
N ASN A 160 -8.73 17.89 1.46
CA ASN A 160 -10.16 18.10 1.58
C ASN A 160 -10.60 19.48 1.08
N LYS A 161 -9.87 20.53 1.44
CA LYS A 161 -10.13 21.90 0.96
C LYS A 161 -10.03 22.00 -0.56
N MET A 162 -9.01 21.38 -1.16
CA MET A 162 -8.83 21.39 -2.61
C MET A 162 -9.87 20.56 -3.33
N ALA A 163 -10.29 19.42 -2.78
CA ALA A 163 -11.35 18.59 -3.33
C ALA A 163 -12.68 19.33 -3.38
N SER A 164 -13.01 20.10 -2.33
CA SER A 164 -14.25 20.90 -2.22
C SER A 164 -14.25 22.10 -3.13
N LYS A 165 -13.10 22.76 -3.33
CA LYS A 165 -13.00 24.03 -4.06
C LYS A 165 -13.56 23.98 -5.47
N ASN A 166 -13.40 22.86 -6.15
CA ASN A 166 -13.82 22.70 -7.55
C ASN A 166 -15.20 22.01 -7.69
N GLY A 167 -15.91 21.74 -6.59
CA GLY A 167 -17.20 21.04 -6.60
C GLY A 167 -17.18 19.62 -7.15
N ARG A 168 -16.00 19.07 -7.49
CA ARG A 168 -15.87 17.75 -8.10
C ARG A 168 -16.06 16.61 -7.11
N ARG A 169 -15.76 16.83 -5.84
CA ARG A 169 -15.90 15.83 -4.77
C ARG A 169 -16.52 16.49 -3.55
N VAL A 170 -17.64 15.96 -3.12
CA VAL A 170 -18.27 16.35 -1.86
C VAL A 170 -17.48 15.72 -0.72
N VAL A 171 -17.12 16.52 0.29
CA VAL A 171 -16.22 16.12 1.37
C VAL A 171 -16.96 15.65 2.62
N ASP A 172 -18.30 15.66 2.61
CA ASP A 172 -19.11 15.34 3.79
C ASP A 172 -18.74 13.98 4.42
N GLY A 173 -18.01 14.05 5.52
CA GLY A 173 -17.65 12.87 6.33
C GLY A 173 -16.57 11.96 5.75
N TYR A 174 -15.95 12.28 4.61
CA TYR A 174 -14.88 11.47 4.04
C TYR A 174 -13.50 11.85 4.55
N GLU A 175 -12.77 10.87 5.04
CA GLU A 175 -11.35 10.96 5.27
C GLU A 175 -10.60 10.49 4.03
N PHE A 176 -10.13 11.42 3.20
CA PHE A 176 -9.32 11.05 2.04
C PHE A 176 -7.99 10.45 2.46
N GLY A 177 -7.63 9.35 1.79
CA GLY A 177 -6.27 8.86 1.70
C GLY A 177 -5.62 9.31 0.40
N THR A 178 -4.53 8.66 0.03
CA THR A 178 -3.80 8.93 -1.21
C THR A 178 -3.20 7.65 -1.75
N ASN A 179 -2.82 7.65 -3.03
CA ASN A 179 -1.98 6.60 -3.60
C ASN A 179 -0.53 6.72 -3.08
N PRO A 180 0.34 5.73 -3.30
CA PRO A 180 1.70 5.70 -2.72
C PRO A 180 2.57 6.91 -3.01
N CYS A 181 2.41 7.56 -4.16
CA CYS A 181 3.19 8.74 -4.55
C CYS A 181 2.52 10.07 -4.16
N SER A 182 1.31 10.01 -3.59
CA SER A 182 0.53 11.15 -3.06
C SER A 182 0.02 12.15 -4.09
N GLU A 183 0.00 11.81 -5.38
CA GLU A 183 -0.53 12.67 -6.44
C GLU A 183 -2.04 12.56 -6.64
N ILE A 184 -2.67 11.48 -6.15
CA ILE A 184 -4.10 11.22 -6.31
C ILE A 184 -4.74 11.00 -4.94
N ILE A 185 -5.71 11.82 -4.57
CA ILE A 185 -6.52 11.61 -3.37
C ILE A 185 -7.59 10.55 -3.62
N LEU A 186 -7.75 9.62 -2.69
CA LEU A 186 -8.64 8.48 -2.78
C LEU A 186 -9.58 8.42 -1.59
N ARG A 187 -10.84 8.03 -1.86
CA ARG A 187 -11.81 7.60 -0.84
C ARG A 187 -11.58 6.13 -0.50
N ASP A 188 -12.28 5.66 0.50
CA ASP A 188 -12.31 4.22 0.81
C ASP A 188 -12.75 3.41 -0.42
N ARG A 189 -12.01 2.33 -0.70
CA ARG A 189 -12.23 1.40 -1.83
C ARG A 189 -12.07 2.01 -3.22
N GLU A 190 -11.58 3.22 -3.35
CA GLU A 190 -11.15 3.77 -4.63
C GLU A 190 -9.75 3.27 -5.00
N PHE A 191 -9.45 3.27 -6.26
CA PHE A 191 -8.14 2.89 -6.81
C PHE A 191 -7.67 3.91 -7.83
N CYS A 192 -6.37 3.98 -8.07
CA CYS A 192 -5.82 4.82 -9.11
C CYS A 192 -5.37 3.96 -10.31
N ASN A 193 -5.73 4.40 -11.51
CA ASN A 193 -5.18 3.91 -12.76
C ASN A 193 -4.23 4.95 -13.31
N LEU A 194 -3.00 4.54 -13.60
CA LEU A 194 -2.02 5.40 -14.21
C LEU A 194 -1.94 5.09 -15.71
N SER A 195 -1.89 6.16 -16.51
CA SER A 195 -1.62 6.09 -17.94
C SER A 195 -0.61 7.15 -18.30
N GLU A 196 0.17 6.88 -19.34
CA GLU A 196 1.24 7.75 -19.80
C GLU A 196 1.06 8.06 -21.28
N ALA A 197 1.11 9.34 -21.63
CA ALA A 197 1.19 9.78 -23.01
C ALA A 197 2.67 9.99 -23.39
N VAL A 198 3.22 9.07 -24.17
CA VAL A 198 4.60 9.20 -24.65
C VAL A 198 4.67 10.30 -25.71
N ILE A 199 5.43 11.36 -25.41
CA ILE A 199 5.71 12.47 -26.32
C ILE A 199 6.92 12.08 -27.16
N ARG A 200 6.78 12.18 -28.48
CA ARG A 200 7.83 11.91 -29.45
C ARG A 200 8.24 13.19 -30.16
N VAL A 201 9.44 13.25 -30.64
CA VAL A 201 9.97 14.44 -31.40
C VAL A 201 9.10 14.76 -32.63
N THR A 202 8.40 13.76 -33.18
CA THR A 202 7.49 13.92 -34.32
C THR A 202 6.09 14.36 -33.95
N ASP A 203 5.77 14.48 -32.67
CA ASP A 203 4.42 14.88 -32.24
C ASP A 203 4.21 16.37 -32.48
N THR A 204 3.03 16.69 -33.00
CA THR A 204 2.49 18.04 -33.05
C THR A 204 1.55 18.24 -31.85
N GLU A 205 1.19 19.47 -31.55
CA GLU A 205 0.20 19.79 -30.53
C GLU A 205 -1.11 19.02 -30.73
N GLU A 206 -1.61 18.97 -31.98
CA GLU A 206 -2.82 18.25 -32.33
C GLU A 206 -2.71 16.73 -32.06
N SER A 207 -1.58 16.11 -32.47
CA SER A 207 -1.36 14.69 -32.23
C SER A 207 -1.24 14.36 -30.73
N LEU A 208 -0.63 15.24 -29.95
CA LEU A 208 -0.54 15.10 -28.50
C LEU A 208 -1.90 15.21 -27.82
N MET A 209 -2.69 16.23 -28.20
CA MET A 209 -4.05 16.40 -27.66
C MET A 209 -4.92 15.18 -27.95
N LYS A 210 -4.83 14.62 -29.14
CA LYS A 210 -5.54 13.39 -29.50
C LYS A 210 -5.12 12.17 -28.65
N LYS A 211 -3.84 12.03 -28.34
CA LYS A 211 -3.35 10.99 -27.42
C LYS A 211 -3.92 11.16 -26.03
N VAL A 212 -3.94 12.38 -25.49
CA VAL A 212 -4.46 12.69 -24.16
C VAL A 212 -5.98 12.42 -24.11
N GLU A 213 -6.73 12.79 -25.17
CA GLU A 213 -8.15 12.50 -25.27
C GLU A 213 -8.44 11.00 -25.23
N LEU A 214 -7.69 10.19 -26.00
CA LEU A 214 -7.82 8.73 -25.98
C LEU A 214 -7.53 8.13 -24.60
N LEU A 215 -6.49 8.63 -23.91
CA LEU A 215 -6.19 8.20 -22.54
C LEU A 215 -7.33 8.54 -21.57
N SER A 216 -7.92 9.72 -21.69
CA SER A 216 -9.07 10.12 -20.86
C SER A 216 -10.27 9.21 -21.07
N LEU A 217 -10.56 8.78 -22.31
CA LEU A 217 -11.63 7.84 -22.61
C LEU A 217 -11.43 6.46 -21.96
N ILE A 218 -10.19 5.97 -21.90
CA ILE A 218 -9.85 4.71 -21.21
C ILE A 218 -10.18 4.81 -19.73
N HIS A 219 -9.82 5.90 -19.08
CA HIS A 219 -10.13 6.14 -17.67
C HIS A 219 -11.62 6.27 -17.36
N ILE A 220 -12.42 6.73 -18.30
CA ILE A 220 -13.88 6.85 -18.15
C ILE A 220 -14.55 5.49 -18.34
N SER A 221 -14.11 4.65 -19.25
CA SER A 221 -14.78 3.40 -19.62
C SER A 221 -14.38 2.19 -18.76
N GLU A 222 -13.16 2.14 -18.26
CA GLU A 222 -12.65 1.04 -17.43
C GLU A 222 -13.39 0.84 -16.09
N PRO A 223 -13.74 1.89 -15.33
CA PRO A 223 -14.48 1.74 -14.07
C PRO A 223 -15.85 1.09 -14.21
N THR A 224 -16.49 1.22 -15.36
CA THR A 224 -17.83 0.66 -15.61
C THR A 224 -17.82 -0.84 -15.93
N ARG A 225 -16.71 -1.40 -16.38
CA ARG A 225 -16.59 -2.83 -16.70
C ARG A 225 -16.41 -3.74 -15.49
N ARG A 226 -16.03 -3.22 -14.32
CA ARG A 226 -15.73 -4.02 -13.10
C ARG A 226 -16.94 -4.23 -12.19
N THR A 227 -18.09 -3.68 -12.48
CA THR A 227 -19.33 -3.90 -11.70
C THR A 227 -20.10 -5.16 -12.11
N THR A 228 -19.55 -5.98 -13.00
CA THR A 228 -20.22 -7.18 -13.53
C THR A 228 -19.30 -8.42 -13.40
N ILE A 229 -18.77 -8.67 -12.21
CA ILE A 229 -18.26 -10.01 -11.85
C ILE A 229 -18.74 -10.38 -10.46
#